data_63e46fdab4b262607a142fc6f627ddbc
#
_entry.id   63e46fdab4b262607a142fc6f627ddbc
#
_cell.length_a   1.000
_cell.length_b   1.000
_cell.length_c   1.000
_cell.angle_alpha   90.00
_cell.angle_beta   90.00
_cell.angle_gamma   90.00
#
_symmetry.space_group_name_H-M   'P 1'
#
loop_
_entity.id
_entity.type
_entity.pdbx_description
1 polymer ?
#
loop_
_entity_poly.entity_id
_entity_poly.type
_entity_poly.pdbx_seq_one_letter_code
_entity_poly.pdbx_strand_id
1 'polypeptide(L)'
;MPTQIEIRDSVTNQILAALENGTAPWRRPWSSSKNAGYPKNVTGRIYSGVNPILLWLSSMRLNLKSRYWATFRQWQEIGCSVKARPQEVPPGQWGTTIVFSKPCNKRDENGNQTDEQFWVLKTFVVFNADQVEGAENFQVEDEVVVTPDDQDHPVADQLVANTQADIRFGGDRAFYQPDNDYIQMPHRQNFKEGEYYPTLFHELTHWSENRLKWDRKNQGYAMGELIAELASCYVCAELGIPINQSLDNHAAYLKSWIEQMKGDSRYIFRATSQASKATDFLLGFHPSKSEEREPAFIV
;
A
#
# COMPACT_ATOMS: atom_id res chain seq x y z
N MET A 1 -0.51 25.85 -10.32
CA MET A 1 -0.27 24.54 -9.71
C MET A 1 -1.24 24.39 -8.55
N PRO A 2 -1.80 23.21 -8.31
CA PRO A 2 -2.68 23.01 -7.17
C PRO A 2 -1.96 23.26 -5.85
N THR A 3 -2.67 23.77 -4.88
CA THR A 3 -2.18 23.96 -3.51
C THR A 3 -1.99 22.62 -2.81
N GLN A 4 -1.26 22.62 -1.67
CA GLN A 4 -1.07 21.43 -0.84
C GLN A 4 -2.41 20.84 -0.34
N ILE A 5 -3.36 21.71 -0.04
CA ILE A 5 -4.70 21.33 0.42
C ILE A 5 -5.46 20.68 -0.73
N GLU A 6 -5.52 21.31 -1.90
CA GLU A 6 -6.22 20.74 -3.06
C GLU A 6 -5.66 19.38 -3.48
N ILE A 7 -4.34 19.15 -3.36
CA ILE A 7 -3.75 17.83 -3.62
C ILE A 7 -4.27 16.81 -2.62
N ARG A 8 -4.25 17.13 -1.32
CA ARG A 8 -4.71 16.20 -0.27
C ARG A 8 -6.20 15.89 -0.42
N ASP A 9 -7.01 16.90 -0.61
CA ASP A 9 -8.45 16.76 -0.76
C ASP A 9 -8.81 15.92 -2.00
N SER A 10 -8.13 16.16 -3.13
CA SER A 10 -8.33 15.38 -4.35
C SER A 10 -8.00 13.90 -4.14
N VAL A 11 -6.90 13.60 -3.47
CA VAL A 11 -6.50 12.21 -3.17
C VAL A 11 -7.50 11.55 -2.21
N THR A 12 -7.81 12.24 -1.11
CA THR A 12 -8.73 11.71 -0.11
C THR A 12 -10.11 11.47 -0.67
N ASN A 13 -10.63 12.38 -1.51
CA ASN A 13 -11.94 12.23 -2.14
C ASN A 13 -11.99 11.05 -3.11
N GLN A 14 -10.91 10.73 -3.84
CA GLN A 14 -10.85 9.53 -4.68
C GLN A 14 -10.98 8.24 -3.85
N ILE A 15 -10.30 8.19 -2.71
CA ILE A 15 -10.34 7.04 -1.81
C ILE A 15 -11.71 6.93 -1.13
N LEU A 16 -12.25 8.04 -0.65
CA LEU A 16 -13.59 8.10 -0.06
C LEU A 16 -14.65 7.61 -1.02
N ALA A 17 -14.62 8.06 -2.28
CA ALA A 17 -15.58 7.62 -3.30
C ALA A 17 -15.53 6.10 -3.51
N ALA A 18 -14.36 5.49 -3.48
CA ALA A 18 -14.22 4.03 -3.57
C ALA A 18 -14.80 3.32 -2.35
N LEU A 19 -14.49 3.79 -1.14
CA LEU A 19 -14.98 3.20 0.11
C LEU A 19 -16.50 3.32 0.25
N GLU A 20 -17.08 4.46 -0.11
CA GLU A 20 -18.53 4.70 -0.11
C GLU A 20 -19.28 3.81 -1.10
N ASN A 21 -18.60 3.41 -2.18
CA ASN A 21 -19.08 2.43 -3.14
C ASN A 21 -18.81 0.96 -2.74
N GLY A 22 -18.38 0.73 -1.48
CA GLY A 22 -18.11 -0.60 -0.94
C GLY A 22 -16.81 -1.24 -1.44
N THR A 23 -15.89 -0.45 -2.03
CA THR A 23 -14.63 -0.95 -2.57
C THR A 23 -13.46 -0.45 -1.74
N ALA A 24 -12.71 -1.38 -1.12
CA ALA A 24 -11.42 -1.06 -0.52
C ALA A 24 -10.30 -1.25 -1.56
N PRO A 25 -9.69 -0.17 -2.07
CA PRO A 25 -8.76 -0.28 -3.18
C PRO A 25 -7.47 -1.04 -2.85
N TRP A 26 -7.18 -1.24 -1.59
CA TRP A 26 -6.03 -2.03 -1.09
C TRP A 26 -6.34 -3.53 -0.97
N ARG A 27 -7.62 -3.95 -1.01
CA ARG A 27 -8.02 -5.35 -1.03
C ARG A 27 -8.25 -5.82 -2.46
N ARG A 28 -7.26 -6.49 -3.03
CA ARG A 28 -7.34 -7.06 -4.38
C ARG A 28 -6.99 -8.55 -4.35
N PRO A 29 -7.59 -9.35 -5.24
CA PRO A 29 -7.11 -10.70 -5.48
C PRO A 29 -5.75 -10.57 -6.18
N TRP A 30 -4.68 -10.71 -5.42
CA TRP A 30 -3.33 -10.69 -5.97
C TRP A 30 -3.08 -12.00 -6.73
N SER A 31 -2.32 -11.91 -7.81
CA SER A 31 -1.84 -13.07 -8.55
C SER A 31 -0.36 -13.24 -8.23
N SER A 32 0.10 -14.49 -8.10
CA SER A 32 1.52 -14.81 -7.98
C SER A 32 2.29 -14.67 -9.30
N SER A 33 1.64 -14.18 -10.36
CA SER A 33 2.27 -14.00 -11.67
C SER A 33 3.43 -13.02 -11.58
N LYS A 34 4.49 -13.34 -12.32
CA LYS A 34 5.59 -12.40 -12.54
C LYS A 34 5.04 -11.07 -13.04
N ASN A 35 5.58 -9.97 -12.53
CA ASN A 35 5.15 -8.61 -12.84
C ASN A 35 3.77 -8.18 -12.31
N ALA A 36 3.08 -9.01 -11.51
CA ALA A 36 1.91 -8.61 -10.71
C ALA A 36 2.33 -8.22 -9.28
N GLY A 37 1.41 -7.67 -8.49
CA GLY A 37 1.57 -7.42 -7.05
C GLY A 37 1.77 -5.95 -6.66
N TYR A 38 2.60 -5.69 -5.67
CA TYR A 38 2.81 -4.35 -5.12
C TYR A 38 3.45 -3.40 -6.14
N PRO A 39 2.96 -2.16 -6.30
CA PRO A 39 3.42 -1.25 -7.35
C PRO A 39 4.90 -0.88 -7.24
N LYS A 40 5.61 -0.97 -8.37
CA LYS A 40 7.03 -0.62 -8.52
C LYS A 40 7.25 0.34 -9.69
N ASN A 41 8.28 1.16 -9.58
CA ASN A 41 8.80 1.90 -10.73
C ASN A 41 9.64 0.96 -11.61
N VAL A 42 9.81 1.31 -12.88
CA VAL A 42 10.68 0.55 -13.82
C VAL A 42 12.14 0.46 -13.38
N THR A 43 12.58 1.32 -12.45
CA THR A 43 13.91 1.25 -11.83
C THR A 43 14.00 0.27 -10.67
N GLY A 44 12.92 -0.47 -10.35
CA GLY A 44 12.83 -1.39 -9.21
C GLY A 44 12.35 -0.74 -7.90
N ARG A 45 12.25 0.58 -7.82
CA ARG A 45 11.79 1.29 -6.62
C ARG A 45 10.32 1.01 -6.34
N ILE A 46 10.01 0.69 -5.10
CA ILE A 46 8.64 0.45 -4.62
C ILE A 46 7.96 1.78 -4.35
N TYR A 47 6.70 1.92 -4.77
CA TYR A 47 5.87 3.07 -4.39
C TYR A 47 5.44 2.93 -2.94
N SER A 48 5.40 4.04 -2.20
CA SER A 48 5.08 4.08 -0.77
C SER A 48 4.04 5.15 -0.44
N GLY A 49 3.63 5.23 0.82
CA GLY A 49 2.61 6.15 1.29
C GLY A 49 1.25 5.89 0.62
N VAL A 50 0.59 6.94 0.16
CA VAL A 50 -0.73 6.86 -0.48
C VAL A 50 -0.68 6.36 -1.93
N ASN A 51 0.50 6.37 -2.55
CA ASN A 51 0.64 6.06 -3.98
C ASN A 51 0.20 4.65 -4.38
N PRO A 52 0.48 3.57 -3.64
CA PRO A 52 -0.03 2.25 -3.98
C PRO A 52 -1.56 2.24 -4.13
N ILE A 53 -2.28 2.93 -3.25
CA ILE A 53 -3.75 3.01 -3.32
C ILE A 53 -4.20 3.72 -4.60
N LEU A 54 -3.57 4.85 -4.95
CA LEU A 54 -3.88 5.59 -6.18
C LEU A 54 -3.62 4.77 -7.44
N LEU A 55 -2.50 4.04 -7.46
CA LEU A 55 -2.14 3.16 -8.57
C LEU A 55 -3.11 1.98 -8.69
N TRP A 56 -3.52 1.39 -7.58
CA TRP A 56 -4.52 0.32 -7.56
C TRP A 56 -5.92 0.80 -7.98
N LEU A 57 -6.36 1.97 -7.54
CA LEU A 57 -7.61 2.58 -8.01
C LEU A 57 -7.59 2.75 -9.54
N SER A 58 -6.47 3.24 -10.07
CA SER A 58 -6.31 3.39 -11.50
C SER A 58 -6.26 2.05 -12.24
N SER A 59 -5.58 1.04 -11.67
CA SER A 59 -5.57 -0.31 -12.19
C SER A 59 -6.97 -0.92 -12.28
N MET A 60 -7.77 -0.74 -11.24
CA MET A 60 -9.17 -1.22 -11.23
C MET A 60 -10.01 -0.52 -12.31
N ARG A 61 -9.89 0.80 -12.41
CA ARG A 61 -10.65 1.61 -13.37
C ARG A 61 -10.30 1.30 -14.82
N LEU A 62 -9.03 1.04 -15.12
CA LEU A 62 -8.50 0.85 -16.47
C LEU A 62 -8.16 -0.62 -16.79
N ASN A 63 -8.49 -1.56 -15.89
CA ASN A 63 -8.19 -2.99 -16.01
C ASN A 63 -6.70 -3.26 -16.29
N LEU A 64 -5.79 -2.61 -15.52
CA LEU A 64 -4.36 -2.77 -15.66
C LEU A 64 -3.86 -3.86 -14.70
N LYS A 65 -2.95 -4.71 -15.17
CA LYS A 65 -2.50 -5.91 -14.46
C LYS A 65 -1.07 -5.77 -13.92
N SER A 66 -0.22 -5.07 -14.68
CA SER A 66 1.19 -4.92 -14.32
C SER A 66 1.38 -4.11 -13.02
N ARG A 67 2.38 -4.51 -12.25
CA ARG A 67 2.85 -3.76 -11.08
C ARG A 67 3.74 -2.56 -11.43
N TYR A 68 4.24 -2.47 -12.67
CA TYR A 68 5.22 -1.48 -13.09
C TYR A 68 4.59 -0.20 -13.61
N TRP A 69 5.08 0.91 -13.08
CA TRP A 69 4.63 2.26 -13.40
C TRP A 69 5.81 3.19 -13.58
N ALA A 70 5.74 4.08 -14.53
CA ALA A 70 6.77 5.12 -14.71
C ALA A 70 6.18 6.39 -15.35
N THR A 71 6.90 7.49 -15.23
CA THR A 71 6.57 8.72 -15.96
C THR A 71 6.77 8.52 -17.45
N PHE A 72 6.14 9.36 -18.26
CA PHE A 72 6.32 9.35 -19.71
C PHE A 72 7.82 9.38 -20.10
N ARG A 73 8.59 10.25 -19.44
CA ARG A 73 10.02 10.37 -19.69
C ARG A 73 10.80 9.11 -19.34
N GLN A 74 10.51 8.49 -18.19
CA GLN A 74 11.17 7.24 -17.78
C GLN A 74 10.91 6.09 -18.75
N TRP A 75 9.68 6.00 -19.28
CA TRP A 75 9.37 5.02 -20.33
C TRP A 75 10.16 5.28 -21.61
N GLN A 76 10.28 6.55 -22.03
CA GLN A 76 11.10 6.92 -23.20
C GLN A 76 12.59 6.62 -22.99
N GLU A 77 13.12 6.84 -21.79
CA GLU A 77 14.54 6.58 -21.46
C GLU A 77 14.92 5.10 -21.59
N ILE A 78 13.97 4.18 -21.48
CA ILE A 78 14.19 2.74 -21.70
C ILE A 78 13.68 2.25 -23.07
N GLY A 79 13.39 3.17 -24.00
CA GLY A 79 13.00 2.85 -25.36
C GLY A 79 11.55 2.48 -25.57
N CYS A 80 10.68 2.72 -24.57
CA CYS A 80 9.25 2.41 -24.63
C CYS A 80 8.41 3.66 -24.93
N SER A 81 7.21 3.47 -25.47
CA SER A 81 6.31 4.57 -25.87
C SER A 81 4.94 4.43 -25.24
N VAL A 82 4.45 5.50 -24.57
CA VAL A 82 3.09 5.49 -24.01
C VAL A 82 2.07 5.53 -25.14
N LYS A 83 1.13 4.57 -25.13
CA LYS A 83 0.05 4.45 -26.10
C LYS A 83 -0.86 5.68 -26.10
N ALA A 84 -1.45 5.99 -27.23
CA ALA A 84 -2.48 7.03 -27.33
C ALA A 84 -3.65 6.70 -26.38
N ARG A 85 -4.22 7.74 -25.78
CA ARG A 85 -5.39 7.58 -24.92
C ARG A 85 -6.57 7.01 -25.73
N PRO A 86 -7.18 5.89 -25.29
CA PRO A 86 -8.42 5.37 -25.89
C PRO A 86 -9.55 6.41 -25.83
N GLN A 87 -10.44 6.40 -26.83
CA GLN A 87 -11.51 7.40 -26.94
C GLN A 87 -12.50 7.32 -25.78
N GLU A 88 -12.76 6.11 -25.26
CA GLU A 88 -13.64 5.82 -24.12
C GLU A 88 -13.07 6.32 -22.79
N VAL A 89 -11.77 6.56 -22.69
CA VAL A 89 -11.17 7.10 -21.46
C VAL A 89 -11.23 8.62 -21.49
N PRO A 90 -11.82 9.29 -20.50
CA PRO A 90 -11.93 10.74 -20.47
C PRO A 90 -10.55 11.45 -20.49
N PRO A 91 -10.46 12.66 -21.03
CA PRO A 91 -9.23 13.47 -20.96
C PRO A 91 -8.72 13.62 -19.52
N GLY A 92 -7.39 13.50 -19.34
CA GLY A 92 -6.73 13.58 -18.03
C GLY A 92 -6.82 12.31 -17.19
N GLN A 93 -7.51 11.25 -17.65
CA GLN A 93 -7.69 10.01 -16.89
C GLN A 93 -6.89 8.81 -17.44
N TRP A 94 -6.11 9.00 -18.51
CA TRP A 94 -5.26 7.94 -19.07
C TRP A 94 -4.02 7.70 -18.21
N GLY A 95 -3.33 8.75 -17.77
CA GLY A 95 -2.26 8.63 -16.77
C GLY A 95 -2.80 8.69 -15.35
N THR A 96 -2.02 8.20 -14.40
CA THR A 96 -2.34 8.23 -12.97
C THR A 96 -1.49 9.28 -12.28
N THR A 97 -2.15 10.18 -11.55
CA THR A 97 -1.46 11.17 -10.72
C THR A 97 -1.02 10.54 -9.41
N ILE A 98 0.27 10.59 -9.12
CA ILE A 98 0.87 10.21 -7.85
C ILE A 98 1.37 11.44 -7.09
N VAL A 99 1.58 11.28 -5.79
CA VAL A 99 2.05 12.34 -4.89
C VAL A 99 3.45 12.02 -4.40
N PHE A 100 4.33 12.99 -4.48
CA PHE A 100 5.68 12.93 -3.96
C PHE A 100 5.90 14.02 -2.93
N SER A 101 6.39 13.67 -1.76
CA SER A 101 6.71 14.63 -0.70
C SER A 101 8.19 14.95 -0.73
N LYS A 102 8.53 16.24 -0.77
CA LYS A 102 9.91 16.71 -0.78
C LYS A 102 10.16 17.64 0.40
N PRO A 103 11.22 17.42 1.21
CA PRO A 103 11.65 18.39 2.20
C PRO A 103 12.17 19.65 1.50
N CYS A 104 11.81 20.79 2.00
CA CYS A 104 12.28 22.10 1.57
C CYS A 104 12.69 22.90 2.79
N ASN A 105 13.84 23.57 2.73
CA ASN A 105 14.27 24.45 3.80
C ASN A 105 13.50 25.78 3.73
N LYS A 106 13.10 26.29 4.87
CA LYS A 106 12.57 27.67 4.95
C LYS A 106 13.67 28.66 4.59
N ARG A 107 13.27 29.83 4.15
CA ARG A 107 14.18 30.94 3.95
C ARG A 107 13.89 32.03 4.98
N ASP A 108 14.93 32.67 5.47
CA ASP A 108 14.83 33.84 6.35
C ASP A 108 14.37 35.07 5.54
N GLU A 109 14.19 36.20 6.22
CA GLU A 109 13.79 37.48 5.62
C GLU A 109 14.82 38.01 4.61
N ASN A 110 16.07 37.54 4.66
CA ASN A 110 17.14 37.90 3.74
C ASN A 110 17.28 36.92 2.57
N GLY A 111 16.41 35.88 2.49
CA GLY A 111 16.40 34.87 1.44
C GLY A 111 17.37 33.71 1.66
N ASN A 112 18.11 33.65 2.78
CA ASN A 112 19.03 32.56 3.10
C ASN A 112 18.26 31.33 3.57
N GLN A 113 18.75 30.15 3.24
CA GLN A 113 18.16 28.89 3.74
C GLN A 113 18.42 28.76 5.24
N THR A 114 17.37 28.40 5.98
CA THR A 114 17.43 28.05 7.41
C THR A 114 17.46 26.53 7.57
N ASP A 115 17.80 26.06 8.77
CA ASP A 115 17.73 24.63 9.13
C ASP A 115 16.28 24.13 9.34
N GLU A 116 15.31 25.05 9.37
CA GLU A 116 13.91 24.68 9.46
C GLU A 116 13.41 24.10 8.13
N GLN A 117 12.89 22.88 8.20
CA GLN A 117 12.34 22.18 7.06
C GLN A 117 10.81 22.19 7.06
N PHE A 118 10.24 22.26 5.88
CA PHE A 118 8.84 21.98 5.62
C PHE A 118 8.69 21.06 4.42
N TRP A 119 7.59 20.32 4.37
CA TRP A 119 7.34 19.37 3.31
C TRP A 119 6.42 19.94 2.25
N VAL A 120 6.81 19.77 0.99
CA VAL A 120 6.02 20.20 -0.17
C VAL A 120 5.58 18.96 -0.95
N LEU A 121 4.27 18.84 -1.16
CA LEU A 121 3.73 17.82 -2.04
C LEU A 121 3.89 18.27 -3.50
N LYS A 122 4.40 17.38 -4.33
CA LYS A 122 4.45 17.51 -5.78
C LYS A 122 3.68 16.36 -6.41
N THR A 123 3.07 16.59 -7.53
CA THR A 123 2.36 15.57 -8.29
C THR A 123 3.14 15.21 -9.55
N PHE A 124 3.11 13.94 -9.91
CA PHE A 124 3.64 13.42 -11.17
C PHE A 124 2.57 12.53 -11.82
N VAL A 125 2.58 12.47 -13.14
CA VAL A 125 1.74 11.56 -13.89
C VAL A 125 2.59 10.37 -14.31
N VAL A 126 2.09 9.17 -13.99
CA VAL A 126 2.71 7.90 -14.35
C VAL A 126 1.76 7.06 -15.19
N PHE A 127 2.33 6.16 -15.96
CA PHE A 127 1.62 5.21 -16.83
C PHE A 127 2.03 3.79 -16.46
N ASN A 128 1.08 2.87 -16.50
CA ASN A 128 1.31 1.46 -16.29
C ASN A 128 1.96 0.81 -17.51
N ALA A 129 2.71 -0.28 -17.32
CA ALA A 129 3.31 -1.02 -18.42
C ALA A 129 2.27 -1.48 -19.47
N ASP A 130 1.03 -1.79 -19.07
CA ASP A 130 -0.04 -2.19 -20.00
C ASP A 130 -0.48 -1.04 -20.94
N GLN A 131 -0.17 0.20 -20.56
CA GLN A 131 -0.44 1.41 -21.34
C GLN A 131 0.74 1.80 -22.27
N VAL A 132 1.73 0.92 -22.42
CA VAL A 132 3.01 1.25 -23.06
C VAL A 132 3.35 0.22 -24.13
N GLU A 133 3.84 0.66 -25.26
CA GLU A 133 4.42 -0.18 -26.32
C GLU A 133 5.91 -0.41 -26.04
N GLY A 134 6.39 -1.64 -26.30
CA GLY A 134 7.78 -2.03 -26.04
C GLY A 134 8.05 -2.36 -24.57
N ALA A 135 6.98 -2.50 -23.76
CA ALA A 135 7.09 -2.79 -22.33
C ALA A 135 6.73 -4.24 -21.95
N GLU A 136 6.85 -5.20 -22.89
CA GLU A 136 6.42 -6.60 -22.72
C GLU A 136 7.11 -7.26 -21.51
N ASN A 137 8.37 -6.94 -21.24
CA ASN A 137 9.13 -7.46 -20.09
C ASN A 137 8.57 -7.02 -18.73
N PHE A 138 7.73 -5.98 -18.71
CA PHE A 138 7.10 -5.43 -17.52
C PHE A 138 5.60 -5.78 -17.42
N GLN A 139 5.04 -6.42 -18.45
CA GLN A 139 3.64 -6.84 -18.49
C GLN A 139 3.47 -8.18 -17.80
N VAL A 140 2.26 -8.47 -17.36
CA VAL A 140 1.92 -9.79 -16.82
C VAL A 140 1.74 -10.76 -17.99
N GLU A 141 2.61 -11.76 -18.05
CA GLU A 141 2.46 -12.88 -18.94
C GLU A 141 1.39 -13.81 -18.35
N ASP A 142 0.39 -14.17 -19.10
CA ASP A 142 -0.74 -15.06 -18.76
C ASP A 142 -1.14 -15.12 -17.27
N GLU A 143 -2.40 -14.84 -16.97
CA GLU A 143 -2.93 -14.99 -15.62
C GLU A 143 -2.85 -16.44 -15.16
N VAL A 144 -1.83 -16.77 -14.39
CA VAL A 144 -1.99 -17.90 -13.46
C VAL A 144 -3.01 -17.42 -12.44
N VAL A 145 -4.26 -17.80 -12.61
CA VAL A 145 -5.28 -17.63 -11.58
C VAL A 145 -4.83 -18.55 -10.45
N VAL A 146 -4.12 -17.98 -9.49
CA VAL A 146 -3.91 -18.64 -8.20
C VAL A 146 -5.29 -18.67 -7.57
N THR A 147 -5.91 -19.84 -7.61
CA THR A 147 -7.10 -20.07 -6.80
C THR A 147 -6.68 -19.88 -5.35
N PRO A 148 -7.50 -19.22 -4.52
CA PRO A 148 -7.20 -18.97 -3.11
C PRO A 148 -6.91 -20.24 -2.29
N ASP A 149 -7.12 -21.42 -2.82
CA ASP A 149 -6.93 -22.72 -2.16
C ASP A 149 -5.46 -23.05 -1.84
N ASP A 150 -4.52 -22.24 -2.33
CA ASP A 150 -3.10 -22.38 -2.01
C ASP A 150 -2.82 -21.75 -0.64
N GLN A 151 -3.14 -22.49 0.43
CA GLN A 151 -2.88 -22.05 1.81
C GLN A 151 -1.38 -22.05 2.16
N ASP A 152 -0.53 -22.64 1.34
CA ASP A 152 0.89 -22.75 1.60
C ASP A 152 1.68 -21.67 0.87
N HIS A 153 2.17 -20.71 1.63
CA HIS A 153 3.10 -19.70 1.15
C HIS A 153 4.44 -19.81 1.90
N PRO A 154 5.35 -20.67 1.47
CA PRO A 154 6.60 -20.96 2.20
C PRO A 154 7.43 -19.70 2.47
N VAL A 155 7.42 -18.74 1.55
CA VAL A 155 8.14 -17.46 1.71
C VAL A 155 7.53 -16.63 2.84
N ALA A 156 6.18 -16.61 2.95
CA ALA A 156 5.49 -15.92 4.03
C ALA A 156 5.74 -16.61 5.38
N ASP A 157 5.66 -17.94 5.43
CA ASP A 157 5.96 -18.71 6.63
C ASP A 157 7.41 -18.49 7.10
N GLN A 158 8.38 -18.47 6.18
CA GLN A 158 9.77 -18.16 6.50
C GLN A 158 9.95 -16.71 6.99
N LEU A 159 9.27 -15.74 6.37
CA LEU A 159 9.28 -14.35 6.82
C LEU A 159 8.76 -14.27 8.26
N VAL A 160 7.63 -14.91 8.54
CA VAL A 160 7.01 -14.94 9.87
C VAL A 160 7.97 -15.59 10.89
N ALA A 161 8.56 -16.73 10.57
CA ALA A 161 9.54 -17.40 11.42
C ALA A 161 10.76 -16.51 11.73
N ASN A 162 11.25 -15.78 10.74
CA ASN A 162 12.38 -14.86 10.89
C ASN A 162 12.08 -13.67 11.82
N THR A 163 10.80 -13.29 12.02
CA THR A 163 10.42 -12.24 12.99
C THR A 163 10.71 -12.64 14.43
N GLN A 164 10.73 -13.94 14.73
CA GLN A 164 10.82 -14.48 16.09
C GLN A 164 9.74 -13.96 17.04
N ALA A 165 8.59 -13.51 16.51
CA ALA A 165 7.45 -13.11 17.30
C ALA A 165 6.88 -14.34 18.06
N ASP A 166 6.46 -14.15 19.32
CA ASP A 166 5.76 -15.19 20.09
C ASP A 166 4.34 -15.34 19.55
N ILE A 167 4.14 -16.30 18.65
CA ILE A 167 2.83 -16.57 18.03
C ILE A 167 2.26 -17.84 18.66
N ARG A 168 1.12 -17.70 19.33
CA ARG A 168 0.42 -18.77 20.02
C ARG A 168 -0.83 -19.16 19.27
N PHE A 169 -1.05 -20.46 19.11
CA PHE A 169 -2.19 -20.97 18.35
C PHE A 169 -3.26 -21.54 19.29
N GLY A 170 -4.53 -21.29 18.94
CA GLY A 170 -5.72 -21.78 19.65
C GLY A 170 -6.79 -20.69 19.79
N GLY A 171 -7.96 -21.10 20.30
CA GLY A 171 -9.11 -20.21 20.41
C GLY A 171 -9.73 -19.85 19.06
N ASP A 172 -10.58 -18.82 19.08
CA ASP A 172 -11.39 -18.37 17.94
C ASP A 172 -11.10 -16.92 17.50
N ARG A 173 -10.15 -16.25 18.17
CA ARG A 173 -9.82 -14.83 17.94
C ARG A 173 -8.34 -14.64 17.66
N ALA A 174 -8.04 -13.76 16.70
CA ALA A 174 -6.71 -13.23 16.48
C ALA A 174 -6.56 -11.89 17.21
N PHE A 175 -5.41 -11.68 17.87
CA PHE A 175 -5.06 -10.40 18.47
C PHE A 175 -3.57 -10.34 18.86
N TYR A 176 -2.99 -9.16 18.85
CA TYR A 176 -1.72 -8.87 19.49
C TYR A 176 -1.93 -8.39 20.92
N GLN A 177 -1.22 -8.97 21.89
CA GLN A 177 -1.24 -8.58 23.30
C GLN A 177 0.02 -7.80 23.66
N PRO A 178 -0.07 -6.46 23.79
CA PRO A 178 1.12 -5.63 23.95
C PRO A 178 1.82 -5.79 25.31
N ASP A 179 1.10 -6.08 26.39
CA ASP A 179 1.69 -6.19 27.74
C ASP A 179 2.61 -7.41 27.87
N ASN A 180 2.30 -8.49 27.16
CA ASN A 180 3.05 -9.74 27.17
C ASN A 180 3.77 -10.02 25.85
N ASP A 181 3.69 -9.11 24.91
CA ASP A 181 4.35 -9.14 23.60
C ASP A 181 4.16 -10.44 22.81
N TYR A 182 2.93 -10.96 22.76
CA TYR A 182 2.60 -12.14 21.97
C TYR A 182 1.42 -11.91 21.03
N ILE A 183 1.35 -12.71 19.98
CA ILE A 183 0.24 -12.76 19.04
C ILE A 183 -0.55 -14.03 19.30
N GLN A 184 -1.87 -13.94 19.49
CA GLN A 184 -2.78 -15.06 19.51
C GLN A 184 -3.37 -15.24 18.11
N MET A 185 -3.34 -16.46 17.59
CA MET A 185 -3.96 -16.82 16.31
C MET A 185 -4.83 -18.07 16.46
N PRO A 186 -6.01 -18.12 15.86
CA PRO A 186 -6.70 -19.38 15.62
C PRO A 186 -5.85 -20.34 14.79
N HIS A 187 -6.12 -21.64 14.86
CA HIS A 187 -5.45 -22.60 13.98
C HIS A 187 -5.78 -22.28 12.51
N ARG A 188 -4.79 -22.42 11.61
CA ARG A 188 -4.88 -22.08 10.19
C ARG A 188 -6.12 -22.67 9.50
N GLN A 189 -6.45 -23.92 9.82
CA GLN A 189 -7.64 -24.62 9.28
C GLN A 189 -8.99 -23.98 9.66
N ASN A 190 -9.01 -23.07 10.63
CA ASN A 190 -10.23 -22.38 11.07
C ASN A 190 -10.51 -21.10 10.27
N PHE A 191 -9.58 -20.70 9.40
CA PHE A 191 -9.76 -19.53 8.55
C PHE A 191 -10.42 -19.92 7.23
N LYS A 192 -11.24 -19.02 6.71
CA LYS A 192 -11.68 -19.09 5.33
C LYS A 192 -10.51 -18.81 4.41
N GLU A 193 -10.67 -19.24 3.19
CA GLU A 193 -9.74 -19.02 2.10
C GLU A 193 -9.35 -17.55 1.95
N GLY A 194 -8.03 -17.28 1.86
CA GLY A 194 -7.49 -15.93 1.74
C GLY A 194 -7.58 -15.05 2.99
N GLU A 195 -7.86 -15.61 4.19
CA GLU A 195 -7.98 -14.83 5.43
C GLU A 195 -6.84 -15.05 6.43
N TYR A 196 -6.13 -16.18 6.37
CA TYR A 196 -5.11 -16.51 7.38
C TYR A 196 -3.93 -15.51 7.37
N TYR A 197 -3.25 -15.37 6.24
CA TYR A 197 -2.09 -14.49 6.15
C TYR A 197 -2.42 -13.01 6.32
N PRO A 198 -3.49 -12.47 5.70
CA PRO A 198 -3.90 -11.10 5.98
C PRO A 198 -4.14 -10.84 7.47
N THR A 199 -4.79 -11.77 8.19
CA THR A 199 -4.98 -11.65 9.63
C THR A 199 -3.66 -11.74 10.38
N LEU A 200 -2.78 -12.68 10.05
CA LEU A 200 -1.48 -12.80 10.69
C LEU A 200 -0.60 -11.56 10.49
N PHE A 201 -0.55 -11.00 9.28
CA PHE A 201 0.19 -9.77 9.01
C PHE A 201 -0.47 -8.53 9.64
N HIS A 202 -1.78 -8.54 9.82
CA HIS A 202 -2.48 -7.52 10.62
C HIS A 202 -1.96 -7.51 12.06
N GLU A 203 -1.93 -8.67 12.72
CA GLU A 203 -1.43 -8.79 14.09
C GLU A 203 0.09 -8.53 14.20
N LEU A 204 0.87 -8.96 13.21
CA LEU A 204 2.29 -8.62 13.11
C LEU A 204 2.52 -7.11 12.91
N THR A 205 1.58 -6.42 12.27
CA THR A 205 1.66 -4.95 12.16
C THR A 205 1.47 -4.32 13.54
N HIS A 206 0.50 -4.75 14.34
CA HIS A 206 0.36 -4.30 15.72
C HIS A 206 1.59 -4.66 16.58
N TRP A 207 2.16 -5.85 16.41
CA TRP A 207 3.42 -6.25 17.05
C TRP A 207 4.60 -5.34 16.66
N SER A 208 4.60 -4.76 15.46
CA SER A 208 5.63 -3.83 14.99
C SER A 208 5.52 -2.43 15.62
N GLU A 209 4.36 -2.03 16.17
CA GLU A 209 4.10 -0.68 16.67
C GLU A 209 5.14 -0.20 17.69
N ASN A 210 5.38 -1.00 18.74
CA ASN A 210 6.36 -0.67 19.78
C ASN A 210 7.80 -0.62 19.22
N ARG A 211 8.12 -1.48 18.24
CA ARG A 211 9.43 -1.59 17.59
C ARG A 211 9.72 -0.39 16.70
N LEU A 212 8.68 0.14 16.08
CA LEU A 212 8.71 1.35 15.27
C LEU A 212 8.46 2.63 16.08
N LYS A 213 8.28 2.50 17.41
CA LYS A 213 7.98 3.61 18.34
C LYS A 213 6.74 4.41 17.90
N TRP A 214 5.73 3.72 17.40
CA TRP A 214 4.50 4.36 17.00
C TRP A 214 3.59 4.59 18.20
N ASP A 215 3.14 5.83 18.38
CA ASP A 215 2.32 6.24 19.52
C ASP A 215 0.82 6.00 19.25
N ARG A 216 0.38 4.74 19.39
CA ARG A 216 -1.03 4.35 19.24
C ARG A 216 -1.97 5.10 20.18
N LYS A 217 -1.53 5.43 21.41
CA LYS A 217 -2.39 6.08 22.40
C LYS A 217 -2.83 7.47 21.97
N ASN A 218 -1.93 8.24 21.36
CA ASN A 218 -2.20 9.60 20.90
C ASN A 218 -2.85 9.64 19.50
N GLN A 219 -2.75 8.58 18.70
CA GLN A 219 -3.27 8.56 17.34
C GLN A 219 -4.67 7.94 17.21
N GLY A 220 -5.12 7.25 18.24
CA GLY A 220 -6.45 6.65 18.32
C GLY A 220 -6.55 5.26 17.72
N TYR A 221 -7.48 4.48 18.25
CA TYR A 221 -7.66 3.06 17.92
C TYR A 221 -7.98 2.84 16.42
N ALA A 222 -8.92 3.63 15.87
CA ALA A 222 -9.31 3.49 14.45
C ALA A 222 -8.16 3.75 13.47
N MET A 223 -7.20 4.62 13.81
CA MET A 223 -6.00 4.85 13.02
C MET A 223 -5.10 3.61 13.03
N GLY A 224 -4.91 2.99 14.22
CA GLY A 224 -4.12 1.76 14.35
C GLY A 224 -4.68 0.62 13.51
N GLU A 225 -5.99 0.43 13.54
CA GLU A 225 -6.66 -0.60 12.74
C GLU A 225 -6.52 -0.32 11.23
N LEU A 226 -6.62 0.93 10.79
CA LEU A 226 -6.39 1.28 9.38
C LEU A 226 -4.94 1.03 8.95
N ILE A 227 -3.98 1.34 9.82
CA ILE A 227 -2.56 1.07 9.53
C ILE A 227 -2.32 -0.44 9.42
N ALA A 228 -2.85 -1.24 10.35
CA ALA A 228 -2.69 -2.69 10.34
C ALA A 228 -3.34 -3.32 9.11
N GLU A 229 -4.53 -2.87 8.74
CA GLU A 229 -5.24 -3.29 7.54
C GLU A 229 -4.43 -2.97 6.27
N LEU A 230 -3.95 -1.74 6.12
CA LEU A 230 -3.18 -1.33 4.95
C LEU A 230 -1.85 -2.07 4.86
N ALA A 231 -1.12 -2.20 5.98
CA ALA A 231 0.18 -2.87 5.98
C ALA A 231 0.05 -4.37 5.67
N SER A 232 -0.95 -5.05 6.23
CA SER A 232 -1.21 -6.45 5.91
C SER A 232 -1.49 -6.66 4.42
N CYS A 233 -2.31 -5.78 3.81
CA CYS A 233 -2.58 -5.82 2.37
C CYS A 233 -1.32 -5.53 1.53
N TYR A 234 -0.46 -4.62 1.98
CA TYR A 234 0.80 -4.28 1.30
C TYR A 234 1.79 -5.46 1.33
N VAL A 235 1.93 -6.12 2.49
CA VAL A 235 2.76 -7.32 2.62
C VAL A 235 2.23 -8.45 1.74
N CYS A 236 0.93 -8.73 1.80
CA CYS A 236 0.29 -9.75 0.96
C CYS A 236 0.49 -9.46 -0.53
N ALA A 237 0.34 -8.19 -0.96
CA ALA A 237 0.57 -7.79 -2.33
C ALA A 237 2.01 -8.02 -2.79
N GLU A 238 2.99 -7.74 -1.93
CA GLU A 238 4.40 -7.97 -2.26
C GLU A 238 4.75 -9.46 -2.36
N LEU A 239 4.17 -10.27 -1.47
CA LEU A 239 4.38 -11.73 -1.45
C LEU A 239 3.51 -12.48 -2.46
N GLY A 240 2.61 -11.80 -3.19
CA GLY A 240 1.68 -12.43 -4.14
C GLY A 240 0.61 -13.28 -3.46
N ILE A 241 0.27 -12.99 -2.19
CA ILE A 241 -0.72 -13.73 -1.41
C ILE A 241 -2.10 -13.19 -1.75
N PRO A 242 -3.04 -14.03 -2.22
CA PRO A 242 -4.41 -13.60 -2.47
C PRO A 242 -5.11 -13.23 -1.16
N ILE A 243 -5.92 -12.17 -1.21
CA ILE A 243 -6.72 -11.71 -0.07
C ILE A 243 -8.20 -11.68 -0.43
N ASN A 244 -9.05 -11.96 0.54
CA ASN A 244 -10.49 -11.79 0.37
C ASN A 244 -10.82 -10.30 0.21
N GLN A 245 -11.67 -9.97 -0.78
CA GLN A 245 -12.06 -8.58 -1.07
C GLN A 245 -13.07 -8.02 -0.05
N SER A 246 -13.75 -8.89 0.72
CA SER A 246 -14.75 -8.46 1.69
C SER A 246 -14.14 -7.62 2.81
N LEU A 247 -14.86 -6.56 3.19
CA LEU A 247 -14.59 -5.74 4.37
C LEU A 247 -15.47 -6.13 5.57
N ASP A 248 -16.16 -7.28 5.53
CA ASP A 248 -17.12 -7.66 6.57
C ASP A 248 -16.49 -7.67 7.96
N ASN A 249 -15.26 -8.15 8.08
CA ASN A 249 -14.50 -8.14 9.34
C ASN A 249 -14.10 -6.73 9.81
N HIS A 250 -14.14 -5.73 8.90
CA HIS A 250 -13.78 -4.33 9.18
C HIS A 250 -14.97 -3.37 9.07
N ALA A 251 -16.19 -3.88 8.90
CA ALA A 251 -17.39 -3.05 8.71
C ALA A 251 -17.59 -2.03 9.84
N ALA A 252 -17.25 -2.41 11.09
CA ALA A 252 -17.33 -1.52 12.24
C ALA A 252 -16.36 -0.33 12.15
N TYR A 253 -15.18 -0.53 11.53
CA TYR A 253 -14.17 0.52 11.39
C TYR A 253 -14.37 1.37 10.14
N LEU A 254 -14.95 0.80 9.08
CA LEU A 254 -15.11 1.47 7.79
C LEU A 254 -15.82 2.83 7.93
N LYS A 255 -16.91 2.85 8.70
CA LYS A 255 -17.64 4.11 8.98
C LYS A 255 -16.75 5.13 9.67
N SER A 256 -16.00 4.71 10.70
CA SER A 256 -15.09 5.59 11.42
C SER A 256 -13.98 6.12 10.50
N TRP A 257 -13.39 5.27 9.65
CA TRP A 257 -12.36 5.70 8.70
C TRP A 257 -12.88 6.75 7.71
N ILE A 258 -14.08 6.54 7.17
CA ILE A 258 -14.74 7.50 6.25
C ILE A 258 -14.96 8.84 6.98
N GLU A 259 -15.52 8.82 8.19
CA GLU A 259 -15.76 10.03 8.98
C GLU A 259 -14.47 10.80 9.28
N GLN A 260 -13.40 10.09 9.69
CA GLN A 260 -12.11 10.70 9.96
C GLN A 260 -11.46 11.31 8.69
N MET A 261 -11.54 10.62 7.56
CA MET A 261 -11.03 11.13 6.27
C MET A 261 -11.81 12.36 5.80
N LYS A 262 -13.14 12.42 6.03
CA LYS A 262 -13.96 13.60 5.73
C LYS A 262 -13.61 14.79 6.62
N GLY A 263 -13.21 14.54 7.86
CA GLY A 263 -12.82 15.57 8.81
C GLY A 263 -11.38 16.10 8.63
N ASP A 264 -10.46 15.26 8.13
CA ASP A 264 -9.06 15.63 7.93
C ASP A 264 -8.48 14.89 6.72
N SER A 265 -8.24 15.60 5.63
CA SER A 265 -7.66 15.04 4.40
C SER A 265 -6.22 14.52 4.59
N ARG A 266 -5.54 14.81 5.70
CA ARG A 266 -4.24 14.24 6.06
C ARG A 266 -4.35 12.86 6.70
N TYR A 267 -5.55 12.44 7.12
CA TYR A 267 -5.76 11.18 7.84
C TYR A 267 -5.22 9.97 7.07
N ILE A 268 -5.62 9.83 5.81
CA ILE A 268 -5.16 8.72 4.96
C ILE A 268 -3.66 8.79 4.65
N PHE A 269 -3.08 9.99 4.52
CA PHE A 269 -1.64 10.14 4.31
C PHE A 269 -0.84 9.68 5.53
N ARG A 270 -1.31 10.00 6.75
CA ARG A 270 -0.68 9.50 7.98
C ARG A 270 -0.78 7.98 8.07
N ALA A 271 -1.97 7.42 7.83
CA ALA A 271 -2.19 5.97 7.88
C ALA A 271 -1.27 5.24 6.89
N THR A 272 -1.26 5.65 5.62
CA THR A 272 -0.47 5.01 4.57
C THR A 272 1.04 5.17 4.77
N SER A 273 1.49 6.30 5.33
CA SER A 273 2.89 6.50 5.68
C SER A 273 3.35 5.54 6.76
N GLN A 274 2.56 5.35 7.82
CA GLN A 274 2.87 4.38 8.88
C GLN A 274 2.74 2.93 8.39
N ALA A 275 1.72 2.63 7.59
CA ALA A 275 1.56 1.32 6.97
C ALA A 275 2.78 0.95 6.10
N SER A 276 3.30 1.88 5.31
CA SER A 276 4.53 1.64 4.53
C SER A 276 5.73 1.34 5.42
N LYS A 277 5.90 2.05 6.54
CA LYS A 277 6.99 1.76 7.51
C LYS A 277 6.84 0.38 8.14
N ALA A 278 5.62 0.00 8.53
CA ALA A 278 5.34 -1.33 9.08
C ALA A 278 5.60 -2.42 8.02
N THR A 279 5.18 -2.19 6.79
CA THR A 279 5.45 -3.07 5.65
C THR A 279 6.95 -3.24 5.43
N ASP A 280 7.72 -2.15 5.39
CA ASP A 280 9.17 -2.18 5.21
C ASP A 280 9.87 -2.93 6.35
N PHE A 281 9.40 -2.73 7.58
CA PHE A 281 9.90 -3.44 8.75
C PHE A 281 9.65 -4.94 8.63
N LEU A 282 8.41 -5.36 8.35
CA LEU A 282 8.05 -6.77 8.22
C LEU A 282 8.76 -7.45 7.04
N LEU A 283 8.78 -6.81 5.89
CA LEU A 283 9.52 -7.33 4.73
C LEU A 283 11.04 -7.28 4.93
N GLY A 284 11.51 -6.57 5.94
CA GLY A 284 12.89 -6.65 6.41
C GLY A 284 13.32 -8.05 6.85
N PHE A 285 12.36 -8.91 7.25
CA PHE A 285 12.57 -10.31 7.60
C PHE A 285 12.48 -11.28 6.41
N HIS A 286 12.21 -10.77 5.20
CA HIS A 286 12.15 -11.59 3.99
C HIS A 286 13.49 -12.26 3.68
N PRO A 287 13.51 -13.55 3.28
CA PRO A 287 14.77 -14.29 3.06
C PRO A 287 15.68 -13.70 1.98
N SER A 288 15.13 -13.03 0.97
CA SER A 288 15.90 -12.37 -0.09
C SER A 288 15.79 -10.85 0.00
N LYS A 289 16.65 -10.21 0.79
CA LYS A 289 16.80 -8.75 0.78
C LYS A 289 17.66 -8.33 -0.40
N SER A 290 17.08 -7.87 -1.49
CA SER A 290 17.85 -7.27 -2.59
C SER A 290 17.26 -5.99 -3.18
N GLU A 291 16.13 -5.49 -2.65
CA GLU A 291 15.49 -4.32 -3.23
C GLU A 291 15.51 -3.15 -2.24
N GLU A 292 16.22 -2.08 -2.60
CA GLU A 292 16.16 -0.81 -1.87
C GLU A 292 14.75 -0.23 -1.96
N ARG A 293 14.12 -0.07 -0.80
CA ARG A 293 12.84 0.63 -0.67
C ARG A 293 13.09 2.11 -0.42
N GLU A 294 12.40 2.97 -1.14
CA GLU A 294 12.37 4.38 -0.76
C GLU A 294 11.78 4.50 0.66
N PRO A 295 12.43 5.24 1.57
CA PRO A 295 11.85 5.51 2.87
C PRO A 295 10.50 6.21 2.68
N ALA A 296 9.48 5.77 3.43
CA ALA A 296 8.19 6.45 3.46
C ALA A 296 8.43 7.87 3.97
N PHE A 297 8.35 8.85 3.09
CA PHE A 297 8.45 10.25 3.50
C PHE A 297 7.22 10.60 4.32
N ILE A 298 7.44 10.97 5.57
CA ILE A 298 6.40 11.38 6.50
C ILE A 298 5.85 12.73 6.03
N VAL A 299 4.55 12.80 5.82
CA VAL A 299 3.80 14.04 5.57
C VAL A 299 3.22 14.54 6.87
#